data_0f0a81c85414e42fb8e0efa6f43092cf
#
_entry.id   0f0a81c85414e42fb8e0efa6f43092cf
#
_cell.length_a   1.000
_cell.length_b   1.000
_cell.length_c   1.000
_cell.angle_alpha   90.00
_cell.angle_beta   90.00
_cell.angle_gamma   90.00
#
_symmetry.space_group_name_H-M   'P 1'
#
loop_
_entity.id
_entity.type
_entity.pdbx_description
1 polymer ?
#
loop_
_entity_poly.entity_id
_entity_poly.type
_entity_poly.pdbx_seq_one_letter_code
_entity_poly.pdbx_strand_id
1 'polypeptide(L)'
;MTEQASSSAAGAVRSRVDRTDIAAAVLIACFVALALHGVWGQDATSDERHYFGAGLEILRAHAWTGYGARLHPPLSYYVQSLPLVWLGESSPDDPVALFPCRATSLLVFGVPLLVVAFRWARELCGPAAALVALALIVFSPTVLAHAPLLTPDVPLAATGTLALYLFHRADHGAGRPWGWGLALGLCLLSKASAWLFAAALVIDAVVMAWRRRDRGILLRVAAGVLLSYAVLLVGYGFNGLLDTKGKTELIARVPDLPLARTAAHIASPFFPLPYLKGVATQLGVGWGGWESYLVGELSRNGWWYYFLVALAVKETIACLLLLAASLIAFRWRQAGREELLLLLPPLLFFVVFSLGRVQIGIRYVLPAFPMMFIFVSSLARLRERWTRVAIGLLLAAHAAAALRASPDFIAYFNELAGGSKNGYRWLADSNLDWGQNLTRVRAYARERGIAIEPDVLPSTGLVAVRANRLVGIGDPETYRVLRETYDPVDNVGYNWLIYDLARKRGSARRQ
;
A
#
# COMPACT_ATOMS: atom_id res chain seq x y z
N MET A 1 25.18 14.25 66.02
CA MET A 1 26.23 13.92 65.06
C MET A 1 25.81 12.55 64.44
N THR A 2 25.38 12.39 63.26
CA THR A 2 25.72 12.98 61.98
C THR A 2 24.52 12.82 61.03
N GLU A 3 23.89 13.94 60.71
CA GLU A 3 23.20 14.12 59.40
C GLU A 3 24.31 14.32 58.37
N GLN A 4 24.30 13.49 57.33
CA GLN A 4 24.77 13.84 55.98
C GLN A 4 24.77 12.59 55.10
N ALA A 5 24.02 12.65 54.05
CA ALA A 5 24.20 11.99 52.77
C ALA A 5 22.91 11.39 52.21
N SER A 6 21.96 12.23 51.85
CA SER A 6 20.88 11.84 50.88
C SER A 6 20.59 13.00 49.92
N SER A 7 21.64 13.51 49.30
CA SER A 7 21.53 14.49 48.21
C SER A 7 22.45 13.99 47.11
N SER A 8 21.84 13.67 45.95
CA SER A 8 22.51 13.37 44.69
C SER A 8 22.13 12.03 44.10
N ALA A 9 21.03 12.01 43.36
CA ALA A 9 20.89 11.17 42.18
C ALA A 9 19.60 11.51 41.38
N ALA A 10 19.26 12.78 41.27
CA ALA A 10 18.40 13.27 40.20
C ALA A 10 19.30 13.64 39.00
N GLY A 11 20.09 12.69 38.55
CA GLY A 11 20.83 12.76 37.30
C GLY A 11 19.84 12.68 36.14
N ALA A 12 19.45 13.84 35.62
CA ALA A 12 18.74 13.95 34.34
C ALA A 12 19.50 13.11 33.29
N VAL A 13 18.96 11.95 32.93
CA VAL A 13 19.38 11.19 31.76
C VAL A 13 19.01 12.08 30.54
N ARG A 14 19.89 13.02 30.21
CA ARG A 14 19.96 13.59 28.86
C ARG A 14 20.33 12.44 27.95
N SER A 15 19.34 11.81 27.34
CA SER A 15 19.55 10.87 26.24
C SER A 15 20.32 11.64 25.15
N ARG A 16 21.63 11.37 25.03
CA ARG A 16 22.39 11.83 23.87
C ARG A 16 21.65 11.29 22.66
N VAL A 17 21.11 12.19 21.84
CA VAL A 17 20.50 11.82 20.55
C VAL A 17 21.56 11.04 19.77
N ASP A 18 21.28 9.78 19.49
CA ASP A 18 22.19 8.89 18.77
C ASP A 18 22.31 9.37 17.31
N ARG A 19 23.50 9.27 16.73
CA ARG A 19 23.71 9.55 15.28
C ARG A 19 22.73 8.79 14.39
N THR A 20 22.34 7.60 14.81
CA THR A 20 21.34 6.77 14.12
C THR A 20 19.96 7.43 14.11
N ASP A 21 19.55 8.05 15.24
CA ASP A 21 18.26 8.73 15.34
C ASP A 21 18.24 10.01 14.48
N ILE A 22 19.36 10.72 14.40
CA ILE A 22 19.51 11.88 13.50
C ILE A 22 19.38 11.42 12.03
N ALA A 23 20.10 10.37 11.65
CA ALA A 23 20.04 9.82 10.29
C ALA A 23 18.62 9.34 9.94
N ALA A 24 17.92 8.71 10.88
CA ALA A 24 16.53 8.31 10.69
C ALA A 24 15.60 9.51 10.49
N ALA A 25 15.75 10.57 11.27
CA ALA A 25 14.97 11.80 11.14
C ALA A 25 15.20 12.45 9.76
N VAL A 26 16.45 12.50 9.28
CA VAL A 26 16.79 13.01 7.94
C VAL A 26 16.14 12.15 6.85
N LEU A 27 16.20 10.83 6.95
CA LEU A 27 15.55 9.93 5.98
C LEU A 27 14.03 10.09 5.98
N ILE A 28 13.40 10.23 7.14
CA ILE A 28 11.94 10.46 7.24
C ILE A 28 11.59 11.83 6.64
N ALA A 29 12.35 12.88 6.89
CA ALA A 29 12.14 14.19 6.29
C ALA A 29 12.30 14.14 4.75
N CYS A 30 13.30 13.40 4.24
CA CYS A 30 13.49 13.15 2.82
C CYS A 30 12.27 12.42 2.22
N PHE A 31 11.75 11.39 2.89
CA PHE A 31 10.54 10.69 2.46
C PHE A 31 9.34 11.62 2.35
N VAL A 32 9.08 12.43 3.38
CA VAL A 32 7.98 13.40 3.37
C VAL A 32 8.13 14.37 2.20
N ALA A 33 9.32 14.92 2.00
CA ALA A 33 9.59 15.85 0.90
C ALA A 33 9.36 15.21 -0.48
N LEU A 34 9.90 13.99 -0.71
CA LEU A 34 9.74 13.26 -1.97
C LEU A 34 8.28 12.86 -2.22
N ALA A 35 7.59 12.34 -1.22
CA ALA A 35 6.19 11.92 -1.36
C ALA A 35 5.26 13.11 -1.63
N LEU A 36 5.44 14.24 -0.95
CA LEU A 36 4.67 15.46 -1.22
C LEU A 36 5.01 16.06 -2.58
N HIS A 37 6.28 16.07 -2.97
CA HIS A 37 6.69 16.49 -4.32
C HIS A 37 6.07 15.60 -5.39
N GLY A 38 5.99 14.29 -5.16
CA GLY A 38 5.38 13.32 -6.08
C GLY A 38 3.90 13.58 -6.38
N VAL A 39 3.16 14.15 -5.43
CA VAL A 39 1.72 14.45 -5.60
C VAL A 39 1.45 15.93 -5.85
N TRP A 40 2.48 16.78 -5.84
CA TRP A 40 2.34 18.20 -6.12
C TRP A 40 1.89 18.42 -7.57
N GLY A 41 0.73 19.04 -7.76
CA GLY A 41 0.16 19.30 -9.08
C GLY A 41 -0.34 18.06 -9.83
N GLN A 42 -0.44 16.91 -9.17
CA GLN A 42 -1.12 15.73 -9.71
C GLN A 42 -2.62 15.79 -9.42
N ASP A 43 -3.42 15.47 -10.44
CA ASP A 43 -4.87 15.29 -10.31
C ASP A 43 -5.22 14.18 -9.32
N ALA A 44 -6.46 14.18 -8.81
CA ALA A 44 -6.96 13.08 -8.02
C ALA A 44 -6.99 11.78 -8.83
N THR A 45 -6.48 10.71 -8.24
CA THR A 45 -6.62 9.36 -8.81
C THR A 45 -8.09 8.94 -8.83
N SER A 46 -8.42 7.92 -9.63
CA SER A 46 -9.80 7.43 -9.75
C SER A 46 -10.39 7.04 -8.39
N ASP A 47 -9.60 6.36 -7.54
CA ASP A 47 -10.05 5.95 -6.21
C ASP A 47 -10.19 7.14 -5.26
N GLU A 48 -9.28 8.12 -5.30
CA GLU A 48 -9.37 9.32 -4.47
C GLU A 48 -10.65 10.10 -4.73
N ARG A 49 -11.15 10.15 -5.97
CA ARG A 49 -12.43 10.79 -6.31
C ARG A 49 -13.61 10.16 -5.57
N HIS A 50 -13.55 8.86 -5.28
CA HIS A 50 -14.58 8.14 -4.54
C HIS A 50 -14.42 8.24 -3.02
N TYR A 51 -13.20 8.46 -2.53
CA TYR A 51 -12.92 8.48 -1.09
C TYR A 51 -12.84 9.88 -0.51
N PHE A 52 -12.63 10.90 -1.35
CA PHE A 52 -12.56 12.29 -0.95
C PHE A 52 -13.85 12.72 -0.24
N GLY A 53 -13.71 13.22 0.98
CA GLY A 53 -14.84 13.66 1.79
C GLY A 53 -15.69 12.55 2.42
N ALA A 54 -15.50 11.27 2.05
CA ALA A 54 -16.31 10.17 2.55
C ALA A 54 -16.36 10.07 4.08
N GLY A 55 -15.25 10.35 4.76
CA GLY A 55 -15.21 10.36 6.22
C GLY A 55 -16.07 11.44 6.84
N LEU A 56 -16.08 12.62 6.26
CA LEU A 56 -16.90 13.73 6.74
C LEU A 56 -18.39 13.49 6.48
N GLU A 57 -18.73 12.90 5.32
CA GLU A 57 -20.08 12.47 4.98
C GLU A 57 -20.60 11.46 6.02
N ILE A 58 -19.81 10.40 6.33
CA ILE A 58 -20.18 9.40 7.33
C ILE A 58 -20.42 10.04 8.71
N LEU A 59 -19.53 10.94 9.14
CA LEU A 59 -19.63 11.58 10.46
C LEU A 59 -20.83 12.53 10.57
N ARG A 60 -21.18 13.25 9.49
CA ARG A 60 -22.32 14.19 9.47
C ARG A 60 -23.67 13.47 9.34
N ALA A 61 -23.75 12.50 8.43
CA ALA A 61 -25.00 11.81 8.12
C ALA A 61 -25.24 10.57 8.98
N HIS A 62 -24.26 10.10 9.75
CA HIS A 62 -24.27 8.81 10.43
C HIS A 62 -24.70 7.63 9.52
N ALA A 63 -24.37 7.75 8.22
CA ALA A 63 -24.80 6.83 7.19
C ALA A 63 -23.67 6.52 6.19
N TRP A 64 -23.62 5.28 5.71
CA TRP A 64 -22.71 4.79 4.67
C TRP A 64 -23.44 4.76 3.32
N THR A 65 -23.81 5.92 2.80
CA THR A 65 -24.63 6.03 1.58
C THR A 65 -23.80 6.18 0.31
N GLY A 66 -22.69 6.92 0.38
CA GLY A 66 -21.78 7.13 -0.74
C GLY A 66 -21.12 5.84 -1.23
N TYR A 67 -20.78 5.78 -2.52
CA TYR A 67 -20.10 4.62 -3.12
C TYR A 67 -18.79 4.31 -2.40
N GLY A 68 -17.92 5.32 -2.21
CA GLY A 68 -16.65 5.16 -1.51
C GLY A 68 -16.82 4.68 -0.07
N ALA A 69 -17.78 5.25 0.66
CA ALA A 69 -18.07 4.90 2.04
C ALA A 69 -18.45 3.42 2.25
N ARG A 70 -18.95 2.75 1.20
CA ARG A 70 -19.35 1.34 1.23
C ARG A 70 -18.23 0.36 0.89
N LEU A 71 -17.11 0.84 0.33
CA LEU A 71 -16.06 -0.05 -0.19
C LEU A 71 -15.12 -0.56 0.91
N HIS A 72 -14.73 0.32 1.83
CA HIS A 72 -13.72 0.00 2.84
C HIS A 72 -14.14 0.46 4.24
N PRO A 73 -13.55 -0.12 5.29
CA PRO A 73 -13.68 0.37 6.65
C PRO A 73 -13.23 1.83 6.81
N PRO A 74 -13.77 2.61 7.78
CA PRO A 74 -13.79 4.06 7.73
C PRO A 74 -12.54 4.78 8.27
N LEU A 75 -11.55 4.11 8.87
CA LEU A 75 -10.42 4.79 9.54
C LEU A 75 -9.67 5.75 8.60
N SER A 76 -9.34 5.26 7.39
CA SER A 76 -8.66 6.09 6.39
C SER A 76 -9.50 7.29 5.99
N TYR A 77 -10.80 7.10 5.79
CA TYR A 77 -11.72 8.17 5.42
C TYR A 77 -11.85 9.24 6.50
N TYR A 78 -11.98 8.84 7.77
CA TYR A 78 -12.05 9.79 8.88
C TYR A 78 -10.80 10.69 8.94
N VAL A 79 -9.61 10.08 8.90
CA VAL A 79 -8.35 10.81 9.00
C VAL A 79 -8.11 11.68 7.77
N GLN A 80 -8.29 11.11 6.59
CA GLN A 80 -8.00 11.80 5.33
C GLN A 80 -8.97 12.97 5.05
N SER A 81 -10.17 12.95 5.63
CA SER A 81 -11.15 14.04 5.49
C SER A 81 -11.00 15.15 6.54
N LEU A 82 -10.09 15.01 7.52
CA LEU A 82 -9.92 16.02 8.58
C LEU A 82 -9.71 17.45 8.07
N PRO A 83 -8.88 17.73 7.05
CA PRO A 83 -8.71 19.09 6.54
C PRO A 83 -10.01 19.72 6.03
N LEU A 84 -10.94 18.92 5.52
CA LEU A 84 -12.22 19.38 4.98
C LEU A 84 -13.16 19.92 6.06
N VAL A 85 -12.89 19.64 7.35
CA VAL A 85 -13.64 20.24 8.46
C VAL A 85 -13.50 21.77 8.46
N TRP A 86 -12.34 22.26 8.07
CA TRP A 86 -12.05 23.71 8.03
C TRP A 86 -12.18 24.30 6.62
N LEU A 87 -11.92 23.51 5.57
CA LEU A 87 -11.99 23.96 4.18
C LEU A 87 -13.43 24.00 3.64
N GLY A 88 -14.36 23.29 4.30
CA GLY A 88 -15.76 23.23 3.89
C GLY A 88 -16.01 22.31 2.69
N GLU A 89 -17.11 22.59 1.96
CA GLU A 89 -17.45 21.84 0.75
C GLU A 89 -16.42 22.09 -0.35
N SER A 90 -15.81 21.02 -0.83
CA SER A 90 -14.70 21.08 -1.77
C SER A 90 -14.76 19.88 -2.74
N SER A 91 -14.11 20.01 -3.88
CA SER A 91 -14.00 18.96 -4.90
C SER A 91 -12.64 18.28 -4.82
N PRO A 92 -12.55 16.98 -5.16
CA PRO A 92 -11.26 16.31 -5.36
C PRO A 92 -10.44 16.91 -6.52
N ASP A 93 -11.07 17.69 -7.40
CA ASP A 93 -10.40 18.42 -8.48
C ASP A 93 -9.79 19.75 -8.03
N ASP A 94 -10.08 20.18 -6.78
CA ASP A 94 -9.48 21.36 -6.19
C ASP A 94 -8.17 20.99 -5.48
N PRO A 95 -7.01 21.43 -6.01
CA PRO A 95 -5.71 21.12 -5.41
C PRO A 95 -5.55 21.75 -4.02
N VAL A 96 -6.26 22.85 -3.70
CA VAL A 96 -6.21 23.48 -2.38
C VAL A 96 -6.85 22.59 -1.31
N ALA A 97 -7.84 21.79 -1.67
CA ALA A 97 -8.47 20.83 -0.78
C ALA A 97 -7.81 19.45 -0.81
N LEU A 98 -7.40 18.97 -1.99
CA LEU A 98 -6.82 17.63 -2.15
C LEU A 98 -5.45 17.51 -1.48
N PHE A 99 -4.57 18.50 -1.65
CA PHE A 99 -3.19 18.44 -1.13
C PHE A 99 -3.11 18.34 0.40
N PRO A 100 -3.84 19.14 1.20
CA PRO A 100 -3.86 18.95 2.66
C PRO A 100 -4.38 17.59 3.10
N CYS A 101 -5.37 17.02 2.39
CA CYS A 101 -5.88 15.69 2.67
C CYS A 101 -4.79 14.61 2.43
N ARG A 102 -4.04 14.72 1.32
CA ARG A 102 -2.88 13.88 1.00
C ARG A 102 -1.75 14.03 2.02
N ALA A 103 -1.44 15.25 2.42
CA ALA A 103 -0.44 15.51 3.45
C ALA A 103 -0.85 14.88 4.80
N THR A 104 -2.13 14.96 5.17
CA THR A 104 -2.66 14.32 6.39
C THR A 104 -2.52 12.79 6.32
N SER A 105 -2.86 12.17 5.19
CA SER A 105 -2.64 10.72 4.97
C SER A 105 -1.18 10.33 5.19
N LEU A 106 -0.25 11.06 4.56
CA LEU A 106 1.18 10.83 4.67
C LEU A 106 1.69 10.98 6.11
N LEU A 107 1.31 12.05 6.80
CA LEU A 107 1.80 12.36 8.15
C LEU A 107 1.22 11.41 9.21
N VAL A 108 -0.06 11.02 9.08
CA VAL A 108 -0.72 10.17 10.09
C VAL A 108 -0.47 8.69 9.87
N PHE A 109 -0.23 8.24 8.64
CA PHE A 109 0.00 6.82 8.34
C PHE A 109 1.40 6.55 7.80
N GLY A 110 1.87 7.32 6.83
CA GLY A 110 3.18 7.10 6.22
C GLY A 110 4.33 7.29 7.22
N VAL A 111 4.38 8.41 7.94
CA VAL A 111 5.45 8.68 8.92
C VAL A 111 5.45 7.67 10.08
N PRO A 112 4.32 7.34 10.74
CA PRO A 112 4.31 6.30 11.76
C PRO A 112 4.74 4.93 11.24
N LEU A 113 4.42 4.56 10.00
CA LEU A 113 4.90 3.33 9.39
C LEU A 113 6.44 3.26 9.39
N LEU A 114 7.09 4.35 8.97
CA LEU A 114 8.55 4.44 8.96
C LEU A 114 9.14 4.33 10.36
N VAL A 115 8.55 5.05 11.32
CA VAL A 115 9.00 5.02 12.72
C VAL A 115 8.87 3.61 13.32
N VAL A 116 7.76 2.93 13.08
CA VAL A 116 7.53 1.56 13.57
C VAL A 116 8.51 0.59 12.94
N ALA A 117 8.68 0.64 11.62
CA ALA A 117 9.60 -0.23 10.90
C ALA A 117 11.06 -0.03 11.36
N PHE A 118 11.49 1.23 11.54
CA PHE A 118 12.81 1.57 12.06
C PHE A 118 13.02 0.99 13.46
N ARG A 119 12.06 1.20 14.38
CA ARG A 119 12.14 0.69 15.76
C ARG A 119 12.19 -0.83 15.79
N TRP A 120 11.34 -1.48 15.03
CA TRP A 120 11.28 -2.94 15.00
C TRP A 120 12.57 -3.53 14.43
N ALA A 121 13.07 -3.02 13.29
CA ALA A 121 14.34 -3.44 12.73
C ALA A 121 15.52 -3.21 13.70
N ARG A 122 15.51 -2.08 14.47
CA ARG A 122 16.51 -1.77 15.49
C ARG A 122 16.50 -2.78 16.65
N GLU A 123 15.30 -3.14 17.13
CA GLU A 123 15.14 -4.13 18.20
C GLU A 123 15.58 -5.53 17.73
N LEU A 124 15.26 -5.91 16.50
CA LEU A 124 15.62 -7.23 15.96
C LEU A 124 17.10 -7.36 15.58
N CYS A 125 17.64 -6.37 14.89
CA CYS A 125 18.91 -6.50 14.16
C CYS A 125 19.94 -5.38 14.47
N GLY A 126 19.57 -4.41 15.31
CA GLY A 126 20.43 -3.31 15.72
C GLY A 126 20.37 -2.07 14.83
N PRO A 127 21.15 -1.01 15.16
CA PRO A 127 21.00 0.32 14.55
C PRO A 127 21.28 0.36 13.04
N ALA A 128 22.27 -0.39 12.55
CA ALA A 128 22.60 -0.43 11.13
C ALA A 128 21.46 -1.06 10.32
N ALA A 129 20.86 -2.14 10.80
CA ALA A 129 19.71 -2.77 10.18
C ALA A 129 18.50 -1.83 10.14
N ALA A 130 18.27 -1.06 11.20
CA ALA A 130 17.19 -0.08 11.25
C ALA A 130 17.31 0.96 10.14
N LEU A 131 18.52 1.46 9.86
CA LEU A 131 18.76 2.40 8.75
C LEU A 131 18.59 1.72 7.39
N VAL A 132 18.99 0.45 7.25
CA VAL A 132 18.76 -0.31 6.00
C VAL A 132 17.25 -0.48 5.73
N ALA A 133 16.48 -0.94 6.73
CA ALA A 133 15.03 -1.07 6.60
C ALA A 133 14.37 0.27 6.24
N LEU A 134 14.76 1.33 6.95
CA LEU A 134 14.23 2.66 6.72
C LEU A 134 14.56 3.18 5.33
N ALA A 135 15.81 3.02 4.87
CA ALA A 135 16.22 3.45 3.53
C ALA A 135 15.46 2.69 2.42
N LEU A 136 15.22 1.39 2.59
CA LEU A 136 14.40 0.61 1.65
C LEU A 136 12.98 1.13 1.55
N ILE A 137 12.34 1.49 2.68
CA ILE A 137 10.98 2.05 2.66
C ILE A 137 10.98 3.45 2.06
N VAL A 138 11.91 4.32 2.49
CA VAL A 138 12.01 5.74 2.07
C VAL A 138 12.19 5.90 0.59
N PHE A 139 12.98 5.03 -0.03
CA PHE A 139 13.30 5.10 -1.47
C PHE A 139 12.56 4.04 -2.31
N SER A 140 11.59 3.32 -1.76
CA SER A 140 10.72 2.47 -2.56
C SER A 140 9.78 3.34 -3.41
N PRO A 141 9.86 3.29 -4.76
CA PRO A 141 8.97 4.06 -5.60
C PRO A 141 7.50 3.70 -5.36
N THR A 142 7.20 2.43 -5.07
CA THR A 142 5.85 1.96 -4.73
C THR A 142 5.34 2.61 -3.45
N VAL A 143 6.14 2.68 -2.39
CA VAL A 143 5.72 3.31 -1.13
C VAL A 143 5.58 4.82 -1.30
N LEU A 144 6.53 5.48 -1.99
CA LEU A 144 6.48 6.92 -2.30
C LEU A 144 5.23 7.29 -3.09
N ALA A 145 4.84 6.46 -4.07
CA ALA A 145 3.65 6.67 -4.88
C ALA A 145 2.35 6.64 -4.06
N HIS A 146 2.24 5.70 -3.12
CA HIS A 146 0.96 5.41 -2.46
C HIS A 146 0.80 6.05 -1.08
N ALA A 147 1.91 6.45 -0.41
CA ALA A 147 1.86 6.97 0.95
C ALA A 147 1.01 8.25 1.11
N PRO A 148 1.03 9.22 0.20
CA PRO A 148 0.19 10.41 0.30
C PRO A 148 -1.25 10.20 -0.19
N LEU A 149 -1.53 9.17 -1.00
CA LEU A 149 -2.85 9.02 -1.63
C LEU A 149 -3.96 8.75 -0.61
N LEU A 150 -5.17 9.20 -0.94
CA LEU A 150 -6.37 9.00 -0.11
C LEU A 150 -6.93 7.59 -0.30
N THR A 151 -6.08 6.58 -0.13
CA THR A 151 -6.43 5.16 -0.25
C THR A 151 -6.19 4.43 1.08
N PRO A 152 -6.82 3.29 1.32
CA PRO A 152 -6.66 2.54 2.56
C PRO A 152 -5.40 1.66 2.60
N ASP A 153 -4.57 1.65 1.55
CA ASP A 153 -3.45 0.71 1.41
C ASP A 153 -2.33 0.99 2.42
N VAL A 154 -1.87 2.25 2.53
CA VAL A 154 -0.84 2.65 3.49
C VAL A 154 -1.38 2.72 4.92
N PRO A 155 -2.61 3.19 5.20
CA PRO A 155 -3.26 3.00 6.49
C PRO A 155 -3.25 1.54 6.97
N LEU A 156 -3.57 0.59 6.09
CA LEU A 156 -3.50 -0.84 6.39
C LEU A 156 -2.05 -1.29 6.68
N ALA A 157 -1.08 -0.87 5.84
CA ALA A 157 0.33 -1.20 6.05
C ALA A 157 0.84 -0.68 7.41
N ALA A 158 0.51 0.56 7.75
CA ALA A 158 0.94 1.21 8.98
C ALA A 158 0.35 0.54 10.23
N THR A 159 -0.97 0.35 10.25
CA THR A 159 -1.67 -0.22 11.40
C THR A 159 -1.40 -1.72 11.55
N GLY A 160 -1.26 -2.46 10.44
CA GLY A 160 -0.89 -3.87 10.46
C GLY A 160 0.54 -4.08 10.96
N THR A 161 1.50 -3.29 10.45
CA THR A 161 2.90 -3.34 10.95
C THR A 161 2.97 -2.98 12.43
N LEU A 162 2.19 -1.97 12.87
CA LEU A 162 2.11 -1.59 14.28
C LEU A 162 1.53 -2.72 15.15
N ALA A 163 0.47 -3.39 14.69
CA ALA A 163 -0.14 -4.49 15.41
C ALA A 163 0.84 -5.65 15.62
N LEU A 164 1.55 -6.05 14.55
CA LEU A 164 2.58 -7.09 14.62
C LEU A 164 3.75 -6.70 15.53
N TYR A 165 4.24 -5.46 15.45
CA TYR A 165 5.31 -4.95 16.28
C TYR A 165 4.93 -4.95 17.75
N LEU A 166 3.74 -4.44 18.09
CA LEU A 166 3.28 -4.41 19.47
C LEU A 166 2.99 -5.81 20.03
N PHE A 167 2.53 -6.73 19.17
CA PHE A 167 2.38 -8.13 19.54
C PHE A 167 3.73 -8.79 19.85
N HIS A 168 4.73 -8.56 18.99
CA HIS A 168 6.10 -9.00 19.24
C HIS A 168 6.63 -8.47 20.58
N ARG A 169 6.47 -7.17 20.85
CA ARG A 169 6.92 -6.57 22.11
C ARG A 169 6.19 -7.09 23.35
N ALA A 170 4.88 -7.29 23.24
CA ALA A 170 4.08 -7.82 24.34
C ALA A 170 4.51 -9.24 24.74
N ASP A 171 4.89 -10.05 23.77
CA ASP A 171 5.40 -11.40 24.04
C ASP A 171 6.79 -11.42 24.71
N HIS A 172 7.63 -10.42 24.41
CA HIS A 172 8.94 -10.25 25.06
C HIS A 172 8.87 -9.47 26.39
N GLY A 173 7.65 -9.21 26.90
CA GLY A 173 7.46 -8.49 28.16
C GLY A 173 7.80 -7.00 28.11
N ALA A 174 8.08 -6.46 26.92
CA ALA A 174 8.51 -5.07 26.73
C ALA A 174 7.37 -4.11 26.36
N GLY A 175 6.13 -4.58 26.25
CA GLY A 175 4.98 -3.79 25.82
C GLY A 175 3.74 -4.00 26.69
N ARG A 176 2.78 -3.11 26.55
CA ARG A 176 1.46 -3.28 27.17
C ARG A 176 0.71 -4.41 26.48
N PRO A 177 0.18 -5.42 27.22
CA PRO A 177 -0.41 -6.62 26.62
C PRO A 177 -1.66 -6.35 25.77
N TRP A 178 -2.30 -5.19 25.92
CA TRP A 178 -3.49 -4.78 25.18
C TRP A 178 -3.18 -3.89 23.95
N GLY A 179 -1.98 -3.33 23.85
CA GLY A 179 -1.61 -2.35 22.81
C GLY A 179 -1.76 -2.90 21.38
N TRP A 180 -1.39 -4.17 21.18
CA TRP A 180 -1.53 -4.81 19.87
C TRP A 180 -3.00 -5.06 19.48
N GLY A 181 -3.88 -5.31 20.45
CA GLY A 181 -5.32 -5.46 20.19
C GLY A 181 -5.94 -4.15 19.69
N LEU A 182 -5.56 -3.01 20.28
CA LEU A 182 -5.96 -1.69 19.76
C LEU A 182 -5.45 -1.47 18.34
N ALA A 183 -4.15 -1.74 18.10
CA ALA A 183 -3.55 -1.56 16.78
C ALA A 183 -4.19 -2.49 15.72
N LEU A 184 -4.52 -3.74 16.08
CA LEU A 184 -5.24 -4.67 15.21
C LEU A 184 -6.67 -4.16 14.92
N GLY A 185 -7.34 -3.57 15.91
CA GLY A 185 -8.65 -2.94 15.72
C GLY A 185 -8.59 -1.79 14.71
N LEU A 186 -7.58 -0.91 14.81
CA LEU A 186 -7.32 0.14 13.81
C LEU A 186 -6.98 -0.45 12.43
N CYS A 187 -6.27 -1.59 12.40
CA CYS A 187 -5.98 -2.30 11.17
C CYS A 187 -7.28 -2.82 10.51
N LEU A 188 -8.17 -3.45 11.28
CA LEU A 188 -9.48 -3.90 10.81
C LEU A 188 -10.38 -2.75 10.33
N LEU A 189 -10.21 -1.55 10.89
CA LEU A 189 -10.89 -0.33 10.45
C LEU A 189 -10.24 0.32 9.22
N SER A 190 -9.09 -0.15 8.75
CA SER A 190 -8.40 0.44 7.60
C SER A 190 -8.86 -0.16 6.26
N LYS A 191 -8.88 -1.49 6.13
CA LYS A 191 -9.22 -2.19 4.88
C LYS A 191 -9.73 -3.60 5.16
N ALA A 192 -10.60 -4.11 4.32
CA ALA A 192 -11.12 -5.49 4.46
C ALA A 192 -10.00 -6.55 4.51
N SER A 193 -8.90 -6.37 3.76
CA SER A 193 -7.76 -7.31 3.79
C SER A 193 -6.94 -7.32 5.09
N ALA A 194 -7.31 -6.51 6.09
CA ALA A 194 -6.73 -6.56 7.44
C ALA A 194 -6.83 -7.94 8.11
N TRP A 195 -7.78 -8.77 7.68
CA TRP A 195 -7.89 -10.15 8.15
C TRP A 195 -6.65 -10.99 7.88
N LEU A 196 -5.82 -10.63 6.89
CA LEU A 196 -4.55 -11.30 6.64
C LEU A 196 -3.54 -11.05 7.77
N PHE A 197 -3.52 -9.85 8.34
CA PHE A 197 -2.72 -9.55 9.53
C PHE A 197 -3.27 -10.27 10.78
N ALA A 198 -4.59 -10.29 10.95
CA ALA A 198 -5.23 -11.04 12.04
C ALA A 198 -4.91 -12.53 11.94
N ALA A 199 -5.00 -13.12 10.75
CA ALA A 199 -4.63 -14.51 10.51
C ALA A 199 -3.15 -14.78 10.83
N ALA A 200 -2.24 -13.91 10.40
CA ALA A 200 -0.83 -14.03 10.72
C ALA A 200 -0.58 -14.04 12.24
N LEU A 201 -1.21 -13.13 12.99
CA LEU A 201 -1.13 -13.09 14.45
C LEU A 201 -1.66 -14.36 15.12
N VAL A 202 -2.81 -14.84 14.65
CA VAL A 202 -3.42 -16.06 15.22
C VAL A 202 -2.56 -17.29 14.92
N ILE A 203 -2.05 -17.43 13.70
CA ILE A 203 -1.16 -18.53 13.32
C ILE A 203 0.11 -18.51 14.15
N ASP A 204 0.77 -17.34 14.29
CA ASP A 204 1.96 -17.20 15.14
C ASP A 204 1.66 -17.58 16.59
N ALA A 205 0.54 -17.12 17.15
CA ALA A 205 0.11 -17.44 18.51
C ALA A 205 -0.15 -18.93 18.73
N VAL A 206 -0.77 -19.59 17.76
CA VAL A 206 -1.02 -21.06 17.82
C VAL A 206 0.31 -21.81 17.78
N VAL A 207 1.21 -21.43 16.88
CA VAL A 207 2.56 -22.03 16.80
C VAL A 207 3.33 -21.83 18.09
N MET A 208 3.23 -20.64 18.70
CA MET A 208 3.87 -20.38 20.00
C MET A 208 3.28 -21.19 21.14
N ALA A 209 1.94 -21.22 21.24
CA ALA A 209 1.25 -21.99 22.29
C ALA A 209 1.64 -23.46 22.23
N TRP A 210 1.73 -24.01 21.00
CA TRP A 210 2.19 -25.39 20.78
C TRP A 210 3.65 -25.60 21.16
N ARG A 211 4.56 -24.73 20.71
CA ARG A 211 6.01 -24.82 20.99
C ARG A 211 6.35 -24.65 22.47
N ARG A 212 5.71 -23.70 23.16
CA ARG A 212 5.96 -23.39 24.58
C ARG A 212 5.10 -24.22 25.54
N ARG A 213 4.14 -24.99 25.00
CA ARG A 213 3.13 -25.72 25.80
C ARG A 213 2.36 -24.82 26.76
N ASP A 214 2.19 -23.54 26.42
CA ASP A 214 1.50 -22.53 27.22
C ASP A 214 0.17 -22.12 26.56
N ARG A 215 -0.95 -22.69 27.06
CA ARG A 215 -2.31 -22.34 26.61
C ARG A 215 -2.71 -20.91 27.03
N GLY A 216 -2.05 -20.30 28.01
CA GLY A 216 -2.29 -18.92 28.43
C GLY A 216 -2.01 -17.91 27.33
N ILE A 217 -1.17 -18.27 26.34
CA ILE A 217 -0.95 -17.46 25.11
C ILE A 217 -2.26 -17.29 24.36
N LEU A 218 -3.03 -18.37 24.17
CA LEU A 218 -4.30 -18.33 23.42
C LEU A 218 -5.34 -17.45 24.14
N LEU A 219 -5.39 -17.46 25.46
CA LEU A 219 -6.29 -16.59 26.24
C LEU A 219 -5.91 -15.11 26.06
N ARG A 220 -4.61 -14.77 26.09
CA ARG A 220 -4.13 -13.41 25.85
C ARG A 220 -4.46 -12.94 24.42
N VAL A 221 -4.34 -13.85 23.46
CA VAL A 221 -4.68 -13.56 22.06
C VAL A 221 -6.19 -13.37 21.91
N ALA A 222 -7.00 -14.21 22.52
CA ALA A 222 -8.47 -14.06 22.51
C ALA A 222 -8.90 -12.70 23.10
N ALA A 223 -8.29 -12.27 24.21
CA ALA A 223 -8.56 -10.96 24.80
C ALA A 223 -8.19 -9.80 23.87
N GLY A 224 -7.04 -9.87 23.19
CA GLY A 224 -6.64 -8.86 22.22
C GLY A 224 -7.51 -8.84 20.97
N VAL A 225 -7.98 -10.00 20.50
CA VAL A 225 -8.95 -10.10 19.40
C VAL A 225 -10.30 -9.51 19.80
N LEU A 226 -10.77 -9.76 21.03
CA LEU A 226 -11.98 -9.13 21.54
C LEU A 226 -11.85 -7.60 21.63
N LEU A 227 -10.69 -7.11 22.07
CA LEU A 227 -10.42 -5.68 22.08
C LEU A 227 -10.40 -5.10 20.66
N SER A 228 -9.78 -5.78 19.70
CA SER A 228 -9.76 -5.33 18.30
C SER A 228 -11.18 -5.29 17.70
N TYR A 229 -12.00 -6.24 18.04
CA TYR A 229 -13.42 -6.26 17.68
C TYR A 229 -14.20 -5.09 18.31
N ALA A 230 -13.97 -4.79 19.60
CA ALA A 230 -14.57 -3.63 20.24
C ALA A 230 -14.19 -2.31 19.55
N VAL A 231 -12.91 -2.16 19.15
CA VAL A 231 -12.45 -1.00 18.37
C VAL A 231 -13.16 -0.92 17.02
N LEU A 232 -13.36 -2.04 16.34
CA LEU A 232 -14.12 -2.09 15.09
C LEU A 232 -15.56 -1.62 15.28
N LEU A 233 -16.25 -2.10 16.31
CA LEU A 233 -17.63 -1.68 16.62
C LEU A 233 -17.74 -0.18 16.90
N VAL A 234 -16.81 0.36 17.71
CA VAL A 234 -16.73 1.80 18.00
C VAL A 234 -16.47 2.60 16.75
N GLY A 235 -15.55 2.16 15.88
CA GLY A 235 -15.23 2.84 14.63
C GLY A 235 -16.40 2.92 13.65
N TYR A 236 -17.32 1.96 13.72
CA TYR A 236 -18.58 1.99 12.98
C TYR A 236 -19.73 2.64 13.76
N GLY A 237 -19.51 3.12 15.00
CA GLY A 237 -20.54 3.70 15.86
C GLY A 237 -21.69 2.72 16.09
N PHE A 238 -21.41 1.40 16.12
CA PHE A 238 -22.40 0.31 16.23
C PHE A 238 -23.49 0.33 15.14
N ASN A 239 -23.30 1.08 14.05
CA ASN A 239 -24.31 1.27 13.01
C ASN A 239 -24.72 -0.06 12.37
N GLY A 240 -26.04 -0.33 12.32
CA GLY A 240 -26.60 -1.54 11.73
C GLY A 240 -26.19 -2.85 12.43
N LEU A 241 -25.65 -2.79 13.65
CA LEU A 241 -25.30 -4.02 14.41
C LEU A 241 -26.52 -4.89 14.69
N LEU A 242 -27.67 -4.28 14.99
CA LEU A 242 -28.94 -4.94 15.27
C LEU A 242 -29.91 -4.98 14.06
N ASP A 243 -29.46 -4.53 12.88
CA ASP A 243 -30.29 -4.56 11.66
C ASP A 243 -30.36 -5.96 11.06
N THR A 244 -31.24 -6.79 11.62
CA THR A 244 -31.47 -8.17 11.18
C THR A 244 -32.02 -8.24 9.76
N LYS A 245 -32.94 -7.31 9.39
CA LYS A 245 -33.56 -7.27 8.06
C LYS A 245 -32.51 -7.00 6.98
N GLY A 246 -31.72 -5.94 7.13
CA GLY A 246 -30.67 -5.60 6.18
C GLY A 246 -29.60 -6.68 6.05
N LYS A 247 -29.28 -7.37 7.15
CA LYS A 247 -28.36 -8.53 7.16
C LYS A 247 -28.93 -9.73 6.42
N THR A 248 -30.20 -10.06 6.62
CA THR A 248 -30.88 -11.14 5.89
C THR A 248 -30.91 -10.87 4.39
N GLU A 249 -31.25 -9.64 3.99
CA GLU A 249 -31.22 -9.22 2.59
C GLU A 249 -29.82 -9.31 1.97
N LEU A 250 -28.78 -8.96 2.75
CA LEU A 250 -27.39 -9.09 2.30
C LEU A 250 -27.01 -10.55 2.08
N ILE A 251 -27.33 -11.43 3.03
CA ILE A 251 -27.00 -12.86 2.94
C ILE A 251 -27.71 -13.52 1.77
N ALA A 252 -28.96 -13.12 1.47
CA ALA A 252 -29.70 -13.62 0.31
C ALA A 252 -28.99 -13.33 -1.04
N ARG A 253 -28.13 -12.31 -1.09
CA ARG A 253 -27.34 -11.95 -2.26
C ARG A 253 -25.97 -12.67 -2.35
N VAL A 254 -25.57 -13.38 -1.29
CA VAL A 254 -24.33 -14.18 -1.31
C VAL A 254 -24.52 -15.33 -2.31
N PRO A 255 -23.54 -15.57 -3.22
CA PRO A 255 -23.61 -16.71 -4.14
C PRO A 255 -23.94 -18.02 -3.46
N ASP A 256 -24.58 -18.95 -4.15
CA ASP A 256 -25.04 -20.22 -3.62
C ASP A 256 -23.87 -21.19 -3.38
N LEU A 257 -22.98 -20.78 -2.49
CA LEU A 257 -21.86 -21.56 -1.98
C LEU A 257 -22.17 -21.88 -0.51
N PRO A 258 -22.46 -23.15 -0.17
CA PRO A 258 -22.90 -23.52 1.18
C PRO A 258 -21.99 -22.99 2.28
N LEU A 259 -20.66 -23.08 2.08
CA LEU A 259 -19.68 -22.62 3.06
C LEU A 259 -19.72 -21.08 3.25
N ALA A 260 -19.86 -20.32 2.16
CA ALA A 260 -19.92 -18.86 2.21
C ALA A 260 -21.21 -18.36 2.87
N ARG A 261 -22.36 -18.98 2.55
CA ARG A 261 -23.64 -18.65 3.20
C ARG A 261 -23.62 -19.00 4.68
N THR A 262 -23.12 -20.18 5.05
CA THR A 262 -23.00 -20.57 6.46
C THR A 262 -22.08 -19.59 7.22
N ALA A 263 -20.93 -19.24 6.67
CA ALA A 263 -20.03 -18.26 7.28
C ALA A 263 -20.69 -16.87 7.41
N ALA A 264 -21.45 -16.43 6.41
CA ALA A 264 -22.19 -15.18 6.45
C ALA A 264 -23.29 -15.19 7.53
N HIS A 265 -24.03 -16.30 7.67
CA HIS A 265 -25.02 -16.45 8.74
C HIS A 265 -24.39 -16.41 10.13
N ILE A 266 -23.28 -17.12 10.34
CA ILE A 266 -22.56 -17.12 11.62
C ILE A 266 -21.98 -15.75 11.96
N ALA A 267 -21.39 -15.06 10.98
CA ALA A 267 -20.74 -13.77 11.19
C ALA A 267 -21.74 -12.61 11.35
N SER A 268 -22.88 -12.67 10.65
CA SER A 268 -23.80 -11.53 10.55
C SER A 268 -24.30 -10.96 11.89
N PRO A 269 -24.58 -11.73 12.95
CA PRO A 269 -25.01 -11.15 14.22
C PRO A 269 -23.95 -10.27 14.88
N PHE A 270 -22.68 -10.53 14.61
CA PHE A 270 -21.57 -9.91 15.33
C PHE A 270 -21.04 -8.64 14.65
N PHE A 271 -21.25 -8.44 13.35
CA PHE A 271 -20.64 -7.32 12.64
C PHE A 271 -21.65 -6.25 12.21
N PRO A 272 -21.27 -4.96 12.22
CA PRO A 272 -22.09 -3.87 11.68
C PRO A 272 -22.48 -4.11 10.22
N LEU A 273 -23.71 -3.79 9.84
CA LEU A 273 -24.19 -3.98 8.47
C LEU A 273 -23.32 -3.26 7.41
N PRO A 274 -22.86 -2.01 7.62
CA PRO A 274 -21.96 -1.37 6.66
C PRO A 274 -20.64 -2.13 6.46
N TYR A 275 -20.08 -2.70 7.53
CA TYR A 275 -18.88 -3.53 7.43
C TYR A 275 -19.12 -4.77 6.58
N LEU A 276 -20.22 -5.49 6.84
CA LEU A 276 -20.60 -6.68 6.07
C LEU A 276 -20.85 -6.36 4.61
N LYS A 277 -21.52 -5.23 4.31
CA LYS A 277 -21.71 -4.76 2.93
C LYS A 277 -20.37 -4.47 2.24
N GLY A 278 -19.43 -3.84 2.92
CA GLY A 278 -18.08 -3.60 2.39
C GLY A 278 -17.34 -4.90 2.05
N VAL A 279 -17.32 -5.85 2.99
CA VAL A 279 -16.71 -7.17 2.78
C VAL A 279 -17.39 -7.91 1.63
N ALA A 280 -18.73 -7.95 1.58
CA ALA A 280 -19.48 -8.60 0.51
C ALA A 280 -19.19 -7.97 -0.86
N THR A 281 -19.08 -6.63 -0.93
CA THR A 281 -18.72 -5.92 -2.16
C THR A 281 -17.31 -6.30 -2.63
N GLN A 282 -16.33 -6.33 -1.73
CA GLN A 282 -14.96 -6.71 -2.07
C GLN A 282 -14.87 -8.17 -2.53
N LEU A 283 -15.59 -9.08 -1.88
CA LEU A 283 -15.67 -10.49 -2.30
C LEU A 283 -16.40 -10.63 -3.64
N GLY A 284 -17.50 -9.88 -3.85
CA GLY A 284 -18.25 -9.90 -5.10
C GLY A 284 -17.42 -9.42 -6.28
N VAL A 285 -16.69 -8.32 -6.13
CA VAL A 285 -15.74 -7.82 -7.12
C VAL A 285 -14.60 -8.84 -7.32
N GLY A 286 -14.08 -9.40 -6.23
CA GLY A 286 -13.01 -10.41 -6.28
C GLY A 286 -13.40 -11.67 -7.06
N TRP A 287 -14.66 -12.10 -6.99
CA TRP A 287 -15.17 -13.28 -7.71
C TRP A 287 -15.69 -12.97 -9.11
N GLY A 288 -16.31 -11.81 -9.29
CA GLY A 288 -16.75 -11.35 -10.61
C GLY A 288 -15.61 -11.08 -11.58
N GLY A 289 -14.40 -10.89 -11.03
CA GLY A 289 -13.20 -10.51 -11.77
C GLY A 289 -13.25 -9.05 -12.23
N TRP A 290 -12.09 -8.51 -12.46
CA TRP A 290 -11.88 -7.20 -13.05
C TRP A 290 -10.97 -7.36 -14.26
N GLU A 291 -11.15 -6.57 -15.28
CA GLU A 291 -10.28 -6.64 -16.43
C GLU A 291 -8.88 -6.22 -16.06
N SER A 292 -7.98 -7.18 -16.02
CA SER A 292 -6.58 -7.03 -15.64
C SER A 292 -5.70 -7.16 -16.89
N TYR A 293 -4.57 -6.44 -16.90
CA TYR A 293 -3.62 -6.44 -18.01
C TYR A 293 -2.25 -6.90 -17.54
N LEU A 294 -1.64 -7.82 -18.28
CA LEU A 294 -0.29 -8.32 -18.06
C LEU A 294 0.39 -8.66 -19.39
N VAL A 295 1.50 -7.96 -19.69
CA VAL A 295 2.43 -8.23 -20.81
C VAL A 295 1.70 -8.43 -22.16
N GLY A 296 0.77 -7.53 -22.49
CA GLY A 296 0.01 -7.55 -23.77
C GLY A 296 -1.30 -8.31 -23.72
N GLU A 297 -1.62 -8.98 -22.62
CA GLU A 297 -2.83 -9.79 -22.49
C GLU A 297 -3.83 -9.17 -21.51
N LEU A 298 -5.12 -9.25 -21.84
CA LEU A 298 -6.24 -8.89 -20.98
C LEU A 298 -6.88 -10.16 -20.41
N SER A 299 -7.20 -10.16 -19.12
CA SER A 299 -7.88 -11.28 -18.45
C SER A 299 -8.80 -10.80 -17.33
N ARG A 300 -9.96 -11.44 -17.21
CA ARG A 300 -10.85 -11.30 -16.05
C ARG A 300 -10.60 -12.37 -14.98
N ASN A 301 -9.81 -13.39 -15.32
CA ASN A 301 -9.46 -14.45 -14.37
C ASN A 301 -8.12 -14.20 -13.66
N GLY A 302 -7.29 -13.26 -14.17
CA GLY A 302 -5.98 -12.97 -13.65
C GLY A 302 -4.94 -14.08 -13.90
N TRP A 303 -3.78 -13.93 -13.26
CA TRP A 303 -2.63 -14.84 -13.35
C TRP A 303 -2.05 -15.07 -11.96
N TRP A 304 -1.77 -16.32 -11.58
CA TRP A 304 -1.20 -16.63 -10.26
C TRP A 304 0.15 -15.95 -9.99
N TYR A 305 0.89 -15.56 -11.01
CA TYR A 305 2.21 -14.94 -10.94
C TYR A 305 2.17 -13.40 -11.11
N TYR A 306 0.99 -12.79 -11.25
CA TYR A 306 0.83 -11.36 -11.51
C TYR A 306 1.60 -10.48 -10.51
N PHE A 307 1.42 -10.73 -9.21
CA PHE A 307 2.07 -9.91 -8.18
C PHE A 307 3.58 -10.16 -8.09
N LEU A 308 4.07 -11.33 -8.51
CA LEU A 308 5.51 -11.57 -8.62
C LEU A 308 6.11 -10.75 -9.78
N VAL A 309 5.44 -10.71 -10.92
CA VAL A 309 5.85 -9.84 -12.04
C VAL A 309 5.74 -8.37 -11.64
N ALA A 310 4.62 -7.98 -11.00
CA ALA A 310 4.45 -6.61 -10.54
C ALA A 310 5.58 -6.19 -9.57
N LEU A 311 5.93 -7.02 -8.59
CA LEU A 311 7.06 -6.77 -7.70
C LEU A 311 8.38 -6.64 -8.48
N ALA A 312 8.62 -7.55 -9.43
CA ALA A 312 9.86 -7.60 -10.21
C ALA A 312 10.07 -6.35 -11.08
N VAL A 313 9.00 -5.71 -11.58
CA VAL A 313 9.11 -4.55 -12.47
C VAL A 313 8.82 -3.21 -11.78
N LYS A 314 8.13 -3.22 -10.60
CA LYS A 314 7.73 -2.00 -9.87
C LYS A 314 8.68 -1.62 -8.73
N GLU A 315 9.52 -2.53 -8.27
CA GLU A 315 10.58 -2.22 -7.31
C GLU A 315 11.92 -2.07 -8.01
N THR A 316 12.86 -1.35 -7.40
CA THR A 316 14.18 -1.14 -7.99
C THR A 316 14.97 -2.44 -8.05
N ILE A 317 15.82 -2.59 -9.07
CA ILE A 317 16.69 -3.77 -9.19
C ILE A 317 17.55 -3.94 -7.93
N ALA A 318 18.05 -2.86 -7.37
CA ALA A 318 18.83 -2.89 -6.15
C ALA A 318 18.06 -3.47 -4.95
N CYS A 319 16.78 -3.10 -4.79
CA CYS A 319 15.91 -3.67 -3.76
C CYS A 319 15.67 -5.16 -4.00
N LEU A 320 15.41 -5.57 -5.24
CA LEU A 320 15.22 -6.99 -5.60
C LEU A 320 16.48 -7.83 -5.33
N LEU A 321 17.67 -7.29 -5.62
CA LEU A 321 18.94 -7.95 -5.31
C LEU A 321 19.16 -8.11 -3.80
N LEU A 322 18.84 -7.09 -3.00
CA LEU A 322 18.91 -7.18 -1.54
C LEU A 322 17.90 -8.20 -1.00
N LEU A 323 16.68 -8.24 -1.55
CA LEU A 323 15.68 -9.24 -1.19
C LEU A 323 16.15 -10.65 -1.54
N ALA A 324 16.66 -10.87 -2.73
CA ALA A 324 17.21 -12.16 -3.14
C ALA A 324 18.39 -12.58 -2.25
N ALA A 325 19.33 -11.66 -1.98
CA ALA A 325 20.46 -11.92 -1.09
C ALA A 325 20.00 -12.29 0.33
N SER A 326 18.96 -11.64 0.86
CA SER A 326 18.43 -11.98 2.18
C SER A 326 17.78 -13.35 2.23
N LEU A 327 17.05 -13.74 1.19
CA LEU A 327 16.45 -15.07 1.08
C LEU A 327 17.50 -16.17 0.94
N ILE A 328 18.58 -15.92 0.21
CA ILE A 328 19.72 -16.86 0.06
C ILE A 328 20.50 -16.98 1.37
N ALA A 329 20.77 -15.85 2.06
CA ALA A 329 21.51 -15.84 3.31
C ALA A 329 20.69 -16.41 4.49
N PHE A 330 19.38 -16.52 4.33
CA PHE A 330 18.47 -16.95 5.38
C PHE A 330 18.62 -18.44 5.69
N ARG A 331 18.85 -18.73 6.97
CA ARG A 331 19.01 -20.12 7.44
C ARG A 331 17.67 -20.70 7.86
N TRP A 332 16.89 -21.21 6.91
CA TRP A 332 15.54 -21.77 7.11
C TRP A 332 15.43 -22.77 8.28
N ARG A 333 16.50 -23.56 8.52
CA ARG A 333 16.53 -24.55 9.62
C ARG A 333 16.69 -23.90 11.01
N GLN A 334 17.11 -22.65 11.06
CA GLN A 334 17.32 -21.87 12.29
C GLN A 334 16.32 -20.74 12.42
N ALA A 335 15.31 -20.74 11.53
CA ALA A 335 14.26 -19.74 11.56
C ALA A 335 13.57 -19.72 12.92
N GLY A 336 13.67 -18.59 13.58
CA GLY A 336 13.01 -18.31 14.84
C GLY A 336 11.57 -17.81 14.60
N ARG A 337 10.98 -17.34 15.68
CA ARG A 337 9.66 -16.76 15.67
C ARG A 337 9.61 -15.38 14.95
N GLU A 338 10.64 -14.57 15.18
CA GLU A 338 10.68 -13.23 14.61
C GLU A 338 10.62 -13.28 13.08
N GLU A 339 11.33 -14.24 12.50
CA GLU A 339 11.31 -14.46 11.04
C GLU A 339 9.95 -14.96 10.57
N LEU A 340 9.28 -15.83 11.33
CA LEU A 340 7.91 -16.27 11.01
C LEU A 340 6.94 -15.09 10.99
N LEU A 341 7.02 -14.22 12.00
CA LEU A 341 6.16 -13.04 12.11
C LEU A 341 6.42 -12.01 10.98
N LEU A 342 7.66 -11.95 10.46
CA LEU A 342 8.01 -11.08 9.34
C LEU A 342 7.67 -11.68 7.96
N LEU A 343 7.72 -13.01 7.80
CA LEU A 343 7.52 -13.67 6.51
C LEU A 343 6.07 -14.11 6.26
N LEU A 344 5.31 -14.39 7.33
CA LEU A 344 3.94 -14.90 7.20
C LEU A 344 2.98 -13.87 6.57
N PRO A 345 2.94 -12.57 6.96
CA PRO A 345 2.10 -11.61 6.29
C PRO A 345 2.41 -11.44 4.79
N PRO A 346 3.66 -11.25 4.35
CA PRO A 346 3.98 -11.25 2.92
C PRO A 346 3.47 -12.48 2.19
N LEU A 347 3.71 -13.67 2.73
CA LEU A 347 3.23 -14.91 2.14
C LEU A 347 1.71 -14.91 1.98
N LEU A 348 0.96 -14.54 3.02
CA LEU A 348 -0.50 -14.49 2.97
C LEU A 348 -1.00 -13.47 1.95
N PHE A 349 -0.43 -12.26 1.91
CA PHE A 349 -0.82 -11.24 0.93
C PHE A 349 -0.55 -11.71 -0.50
N PHE A 350 0.64 -12.20 -0.80
CA PHE A 350 0.97 -12.68 -2.15
C PHE A 350 0.12 -13.88 -2.56
N VAL A 351 -0.07 -14.88 -1.69
CA VAL A 351 -0.88 -16.05 -2.01
C VAL A 351 -2.34 -15.68 -2.23
N VAL A 352 -2.96 -14.95 -1.30
CA VAL A 352 -4.39 -14.63 -1.37
C VAL A 352 -4.71 -13.76 -2.58
N PHE A 353 -3.91 -12.72 -2.86
CA PHE A 353 -4.17 -11.86 -4.01
C PHE A 353 -3.79 -12.50 -5.33
N SER A 354 -2.79 -13.40 -5.37
CA SER A 354 -2.44 -14.18 -6.57
C SER A 354 -3.51 -15.20 -6.95
N LEU A 355 -4.27 -15.70 -5.99
CA LEU A 355 -5.43 -16.56 -6.24
C LEU A 355 -6.70 -15.75 -6.58
N GLY A 356 -6.69 -14.45 -6.33
CA GLY A 356 -7.79 -13.55 -6.64
C GLY A 356 -7.84 -13.18 -8.13
N ARG A 357 -9.02 -12.75 -8.59
CA ARG A 357 -9.26 -12.33 -9.99
C ARG A 357 -9.14 -10.82 -10.21
N VAL A 358 -8.88 -10.04 -9.18
CA VAL A 358 -8.67 -8.59 -9.27
C VAL A 358 -7.18 -8.30 -9.17
N GLN A 359 -6.54 -8.02 -10.29
CA GLN A 359 -5.11 -7.83 -10.42
C GLN A 359 -4.82 -6.54 -11.17
N ILE A 360 -5.08 -5.41 -10.52
CA ILE A 360 -5.03 -4.07 -11.10
C ILE A 360 -3.96 -3.16 -10.48
N GLY A 361 -3.15 -3.67 -9.52
CA GLY A 361 -2.07 -2.86 -8.95
C GLY A 361 -1.25 -3.57 -7.90
N ILE A 362 0.05 -3.26 -7.87
CA ILE A 362 1.01 -3.71 -6.84
C ILE A 362 0.55 -3.29 -5.42
N ARG A 363 -0.29 -2.26 -5.32
CA ARG A 363 -0.85 -1.75 -4.05
C ARG A 363 -1.57 -2.79 -3.21
N TYR A 364 -2.10 -3.86 -3.83
CA TYR A 364 -2.76 -4.95 -3.09
C TYR A 364 -1.80 -5.72 -2.19
N VAL A 365 -0.53 -5.83 -2.57
CA VAL A 365 0.52 -6.48 -1.78
C VAL A 365 1.45 -5.49 -1.06
N LEU A 366 1.27 -4.19 -1.26
CA LEU A 366 2.04 -3.13 -0.59
C LEU A 366 2.03 -3.26 0.94
N PRO A 367 0.92 -3.67 1.62
CA PRO A 367 0.94 -3.85 3.08
C PRO A 367 1.96 -4.87 3.58
N ALA A 368 2.47 -5.76 2.71
CA ALA A 368 3.52 -6.73 3.02
C ALA A 368 4.95 -6.12 3.02
N PHE A 369 5.15 -5.00 2.32
CA PHE A 369 6.48 -4.42 2.07
C PHE A 369 7.25 -4.05 3.34
N PRO A 370 6.65 -3.44 4.37
CA PRO A 370 7.38 -3.12 5.59
C PRO A 370 8.04 -4.34 6.23
N MET A 371 7.32 -5.47 6.29
CA MET A 371 7.86 -6.72 6.84
C MET A 371 8.97 -7.30 5.96
N MET A 372 8.81 -7.25 4.63
CA MET A 372 9.86 -7.66 3.69
C MET A 372 11.13 -6.82 3.89
N PHE A 373 11.02 -5.50 4.03
CA PHE A 373 12.17 -4.61 4.19
C PHE A 373 12.84 -4.75 5.57
N ILE A 374 12.06 -5.00 6.64
CA ILE A 374 12.62 -5.36 7.96
C ILE A 374 13.37 -6.70 7.86
N PHE A 375 12.83 -7.70 7.17
CA PHE A 375 13.52 -8.97 6.94
C PHE A 375 14.83 -8.79 6.17
N VAL A 376 14.81 -8.01 5.07
CA VAL A 376 16.02 -7.70 4.26
C VAL A 376 17.08 -7.02 5.11
N SER A 377 16.70 -6.17 6.05
CA SER A 377 17.64 -5.44 6.90
C SER A 377 18.53 -6.35 7.77
N SER A 378 18.13 -7.61 7.97
CA SER A 378 18.94 -8.61 8.66
C SER A 378 20.30 -8.85 8.01
N LEU A 379 20.47 -8.55 6.72
CA LEU A 379 21.76 -8.58 6.02
C LEU A 379 22.82 -7.68 6.70
N ALA A 380 22.40 -6.61 7.39
CA ALA A 380 23.32 -5.74 8.12
C ALA A 380 24.02 -6.42 9.30
N ARG A 381 23.55 -7.61 9.73
CA ARG A 381 24.23 -8.45 10.73
C ARG A 381 25.51 -9.10 10.21
N LEU A 382 25.65 -9.21 8.88
CA LEU A 382 26.86 -9.76 8.26
C LEU A 382 28.02 -8.79 8.49
N ARG A 383 29.12 -9.32 9.07
CA ARG A 383 30.26 -8.51 9.54
C ARG A 383 31.30 -8.25 8.46
N GLU A 384 31.26 -8.96 7.36
CA GLU A 384 32.23 -8.86 6.29
C GLU A 384 32.21 -7.46 5.65
N ARG A 385 33.40 -6.88 5.46
CA ARG A 385 33.56 -5.54 4.88
C ARG A 385 32.90 -5.40 3.53
N TRP A 386 33.09 -6.38 2.65
CA TRP A 386 32.56 -6.37 1.29
C TRP A 386 31.03 -6.41 1.24
N THR A 387 30.41 -7.20 2.15
CA THR A 387 28.95 -7.23 2.28
C THR A 387 28.39 -5.86 2.67
N ARG A 388 29.03 -5.16 3.60
CA ARG A 388 28.60 -3.80 4.00
C ARG A 388 28.73 -2.79 2.88
N VAL A 389 29.85 -2.87 2.12
CA VAL A 389 30.06 -2.02 0.94
C VAL A 389 29.00 -2.31 -0.12
N ALA A 390 28.72 -3.58 -0.41
CA ALA A 390 27.69 -3.99 -1.37
C ALA A 390 26.29 -3.50 -0.96
N ILE A 391 25.91 -3.66 0.31
CA ILE A 391 24.64 -3.12 0.83
C ILE A 391 24.58 -1.60 0.63
N GLY A 392 25.64 -0.87 0.98
CA GLY A 392 25.71 0.58 0.82
C GLY A 392 25.56 1.02 -0.64
N LEU A 393 26.25 0.36 -1.56
CA LEU A 393 26.13 0.63 -3.01
C LEU A 393 24.73 0.34 -3.56
N LEU A 394 24.14 -0.78 -3.14
CA LEU A 394 22.77 -1.13 -3.54
C LEU A 394 21.75 -0.14 -2.97
N LEU A 395 21.88 0.31 -1.73
CA LEU A 395 21.02 1.35 -1.16
C LEU A 395 21.20 2.70 -1.88
N ALA A 396 22.42 3.06 -2.25
CA ALA A 396 22.66 4.26 -3.05
C ALA A 396 22.03 4.16 -4.45
N ALA A 397 22.12 2.99 -5.09
CA ALA A 397 21.45 2.73 -6.38
C ALA A 397 19.92 2.77 -6.24
N HIS A 398 19.38 2.21 -5.16
CA HIS A 398 17.95 2.26 -4.83
C HIS A 398 17.46 3.71 -4.69
N ALA A 399 18.17 4.53 -3.91
CA ALA A 399 17.88 5.95 -3.76
C ALA A 399 17.98 6.72 -5.09
N ALA A 400 19.03 6.46 -5.87
CA ALA A 400 19.20 7.10 -7.17
C ALA A 400 18.08 6.75 -8.16
N ALA A 401 17.58 5.52 -8.14
CA ALA A 401 16.43 5.10 -8.96
C ALA A 401 15.16 5.83 -8.55
N ALA A 402 14.87 5.93 -7.24
CA ALA A 402 13.73 6.68 -6.73
C ALA A 402 13.79 8.17 -7.07
N LEU A 403 14.96 8.79 -6.90
CA LEU A 403 15.14 10.20 -7.23
C LEU A 403 14.92 10.47 -8.74
N ARG A 404 15.40 9.58 -9.62
CA ARG A 404 15.14 9.67 -11.06
C ARG A 404 13.67 9.48 -11.45
N ALA A 405 12.91 8.72 -10.65
CA ALA A 405 11.49 8.50 -10.87
C ALA A 405 10.62 9.70 -10.46
N SER A 406 11.15 10.61 -9.67
CA SER A 406 10.43 11.80 -9.19
C SER A 406 10.05 12.74 -10.37
N PRO A 407 8.83 13.31 -10.38
CA PRO A 407 7.73 13.12 -9.42
C PRO A 407 6.77 11.95 -9.76
N ASP A 408 6.97 11.23 -10.84
CA ASP A 408 6.03 10.29 -11.45
C ASP A 408 6.13 8.86 -10.83
N PHE A 409 6.11 8.75 -9.49
CA PHE A 409 6.33 7.48 -8.78
C PHE A 409 5.30 6.40 -9.10
N ILE A 410 4.02 6.75 -9.35
CA ILE A 410 2.99 5.78 -9.77
C ILE A 410 3.41 5.09 -11.06
N ALA A 411 3.98 5.82 -11.99
CA ALA A 411 4.39 5.32 -13.30
C ALA A 411 5.83 4.77 -13.32
N TYR A 412 6.46 4.56 -12.15
CA TYR A 412 7.79 3.96 -12.10
C TYR A 412 7.78 2.50 -12.57
N PHE A 413 8.70 2.18 -13.46
CA PHE A 413 9.11 0.83 -13.82
C PHE A 413 10.63 0.78 -13.91
N ASN A 414 11.21 -0.33 -13.46
CA ASN A 414 12.65 -0.51 -13.49
C ASN A 414 13.20 -0.89 -14.87
N GLU A 415 14.49 -1.09 -14.94
CA GLU A 415 15.22 -1.39 -16.18
C GLU A 415 14.86 -2.78 -16.76
N LEU A 416 14.36 -3.73 -15.97
CA LEU A 416 13.85 -5.01 -16.47
C LEU A 416 12.61 -4.82 -17.37
N ALA A 417 11.80 -3.82 -17.07
CA ALA A 417 10.67 -3.44 -17.91
C ALA A 417 11.07 -2.53 -19.10
N GLY A 418 12.35 -2.16 -19.22
CA GLY A 418 12.82 -1.14 -20.17
C GLY A 418 12.53 0.29 -19.67
N GLY A 419 12.37 0.48 -18.36
CA GLY A 419 12.08 1.74 -17.71
C GLY A 419 10.62 2.19 -17.84
N SER A 420 10.28 3.31 -17.19
CA SER A 420 8.90 3.83 -17.11
C SER A 420 8.27 4.10 -18.48
N LYS A 421 9.05 4.46 -19.50
CA LYS A 421 8.55 4.65 -20.89
C LYS A 421 7.93 3.41 -21.51
N ASN A 422 8.35 2.21 -21.07
CA ASN A 422 7.86 0.95 -21.56
C ASN A 422 6.90 0.24 -20.58
N GLY A 423 6.60 0.87 -19.45
CA GLY A 423 5.75 0.31 -18.39
C GLY A 423 4.39 -0.16 -18.90
N TYR A 424 3.77 0.56 -19.84
CA TYR A 424 2.48 0.22 -20.45
C TYR A 424 2.47 -1.13 -21.18
N ARG A 425 3.64 -1.65 -21.54
CA ARG A 425 3.78 -2.99 -22.17
C ARG A 425 3.71 -4.12 -21.14
N TRP A 426 3.90 -3.80 -19.86
CA TRP A 426 3.95 -4.78 -18.76
C TRP A 426 2.69 -4.79 -17.91
N LEU A 427 2.32 -3.63 -17.39
CA LEU A 427 1.20 -3.47 -16.47
C LEU A 427 0.43 -2.19 -16.81
N ALA A 428 -0.84 -2.17 -16.42
CA ALA A 428 -1.73 -1.02 -16.57
C ALA A 428 -2.49 -0.74 -15.27
N ASP A 429 -3.60 -0.01 -15.35
CA ASP A 429 -4.43 0.40 -14.21
C ASP A 429 -3.60 1.13 -13.15
N SER A 430 -3.85 0.94 -11.88
CA SER A 430 -3.19 1.64 -10.79
C SER A 430 -1.67 1.38 -10.65
N ASN A 431 -1.07 0.55 -11.52
CA ASN A 431 0.38 0.47 -11.64
C ASN A 431 1.00 1.59 -12.47
N LEU A 432 0.20 2.26 -13.32
CA LEU A 432 0.73 3.20 -14.31
C LEU A 432 -0.20 4.38 -14.53
N ASP A 433 -1.48 4.11 -14.80
CA ASP A 433 -2.50 5.09 -15.18
C ASP A 433 -3.70 5.03 -14.25
N TRP A 434 -3.70 5.90 -13.28
CA TRP A 434 -4.77 6.02 -12.30
C TRP A 434 -5.51 7.37 -12.39
N GLY A 435 -5.27 8.12 -13.47
CA GLY A 435 -5.89 9.44 -13.74
C GLY A 435 -5.08 10.65 -13.25
N GLN A 436 -3.88 10.45 -12.73
CA GLN A 436 -3.07 11.45 -12.02
C GLN A 436 -2.50 12.60 -12.84
N ASN A 437 -2.54 12.57 -14.19
CA ASN A 437 -1.86 13.56 -15.05
C ASN A 437 -2.78 14.19 -16.11
N LEU A 438 -4.08 14.25 -15.88
CA LEU A 438 -5.06 14.78 -16.85
C LEU A 438 -4.84 16.27 -17.11
N THR A 439 -4.66 17.07 -16.06
CA THR A 439 -4.39 18.52 -16.19
C THR A 439 -3.07 18.76 -16.91
N ARG A 440 -2.04 17.97 -16.61
CA ARG A 440 -0.71 18.06 -17.21
C ARG A 440 -0.72 17.76 -18.72
N VAL A 441 -1.45 16.70 -19.14
CA VAL A 441 -1.57 16.37 -20.56
C VAL A 441 -2.43 17.39 -21.31
N ARG A 442 -3.46 17.96 -20.68
CA ARG A 442 -4.30 19.02 -21.28
C ARG A 442 -3.49 20.29 -21.57
N ALA A 443 -2.61 20.69 -20.65
CA ALA A 443 -1.71 21.82 -20.87
C ALA A 443 -0.74 21.53 -22.01
N TYR A 444 -0.07 20.37 -21.98
CA TYR A 444 0.86 19.95 -23.01
C TYR A 444 0.21 19.86 -24.41
N ALA A 445 -1.01 19.32 -24.47
CA ALA A 445 -1.74 19.15 -25.73
C ALA A 445 -2.19 20.49 -26.33
N ARG A 446 -2.64 21.44 -25.47
CA ARG A 446 -3.05 22.78 -25.92
C ARG A 446 -1.90 23.54 -26.57
N GLU A 447 -0.69 23.46 -26.01
CA GLU A 447 0.49 24.13 -26.56
C GLU A 447 0.91 23.56 -27.93
N ARG A 448 0.61 22.30 -28.22
CA ARG A 448 1.12 21.58 -29.40
C ARG A 448 0.03 21.17 -30.40
N GLY A 449 -1.24 21.52 -30.17
CA GLY A 449 -2.34 21.14 -31.04
C GLY A 449 -2.59 19.63 -31.08
N ILE A 450 -2.43 18.93 -29.95
CA ILE A 450 -2.56 17.47 -29.84
C ILE A 450 -4.01 17.13 -29.53
N ALA A 451 -4.61 16.20 -30.27
CA ALA A 451 -5.93 15.65 -29.96
C ALA A 451 -5.83 14.65 -28.78
N ILE A 452 -6.65 14.85 -27.75
CA ILE A 452 -6.67 13.98 -26.58
C ILE A 452 -7.78 12.95 -26.73
N GLU A 453 -7.42 11.67 -26.78
CA GLU A 453 -8.33 10.51 -26.84
C GLU A 453 -9.50 10.71 -27.85
N PRO A 454 -9.21 11.04 -29.12
CA PRO A 454 -10.28 11.22 -30.08
C PRO A 454 -11.03 9.88 -30.32
N ASP A 455 -12.35 9.92 -30.40
CA ASP A 455 -13.18 8.72 -30.66
C ASP A 455 -12.87 8.14 -32.05
N VAL A 456 -12.54 8.99 -33.00
CA VAL A 456 -12.09 8.60 -34.35
C VAL A 456 -10.67 9.18 -34.55
N LEU A 457 -9.73 8.29 -34.83
CA LEU A 457 -8.35 8.73 -35.12
C LEU A 457 -8.29 9.60 -36.36
N PRO A 458 -7.70 10.81 -36.30
CA PRO A 458 -7.49 11.63 -37.49
C PRO A 458 -6.51 10.95 -38.45
N SER A 459 -6.55 11.33 -39.72
CA SER A 459 -5.65 10.77 -40.75
C SER A 459 -4.18 11.16 -40.55
N THR A 460 -3.93 12.30 -39.92
CA THR A 460 -2.59 12.83 -39.65
C THR A 460 -2.61 13.64 -38.33
N GLY A 461 -1.44 13.99 -37.81
CA GLY A 461 -1.29 14.82 -36.63
C GLY A 461 -0.92 14.03 -35.38
N LEU A 462 -0.87 14.77 -34.26
CA LEU A 462 -0.48 14.21 -32.97
C LEU A 462 -1.73 13.82 -32.16
N VAL A 463 -1.68 12.67 -31.54
CA VAL A 463 -2.73 12.20 -30.63
C VAL A 463 -2.15 11.75 -29.29
N ALA A 464 -2.81 12.09 -28.20
CA ALA A 464 -2.48 11.65 -26.85
C ALA A 464 -3.50 10.61 -26.39
N VAL A 465 -3.04 9.45 -25.93
CA VAL A 465 -3.89 8.37 -25.46
C VAL A 465 -3.38 7.87 -24.10
N ARG A 466 -4.30 7.67 -23.14
CA ARG A 466 -3.98 7.06 -21.85
C ARG A 466 -3.55 5.61 -22.00
N ALA A 467 -2.61 5.19 -21.15
CA ALA A 467 -2.11 3.83 -21.16
C ALA A 467 -3.23 2.78 -21.03
N ASN A 468 -4.19 2.97 -20.12
CA ASN A 468 -5.30 2.04 -19.94
C ASN A 468 -6.14 1.84 -21.20
N ARG A 469 -6.51 2.94 -21.88
CA ARG A 469 -7.27 2.85 -23.14
C ARG A 469 -6.40 2.31 -24.28
N LEU A 470 -5.12 2.69 -24.29
CA LEU A 470 -4.19 2.18 -25.31
C LEU A 470 -4.06 0.66 -25.23
N VAL A 471 -3.91 0.08 -24.03
CA VAL A 471 -3.78 -1.39 -23.89
C VAL A 471 -5.09 -2.14 -24.04
N GLY A 472 -6.22 -1.43 -24.11
CA GLY A 472 -7.55 -1.97 -24.42
C GLY A 472 -8.42 -2.28 -23.21
N ILE A 473 -8.07 -1.78 -22.00
CA ILE A 473 -8.97 -1.91 -20.84
C ILE A 473 -10.30 -1.20 -21.14
N GLY A 474 -11.39 -1.94 -21.01
CA GLY A 474 -12.75 -1.50 -21.30
C GLY A 474 -13.16 -1.57 -22.78
N ASP A 475 -12.25 -1.26 -23.71
CA ASP A 475 -12.46 -1.36 -25.15
C ASP A 475 -11.16 -1.70 -25.89
N PRO A 476 -10.92 -2.96 -26.24
CA PRO A 476 -9.69 -3.39 -26.90
C PRO A 476 -9.56 -2.92 -28.35
N GLU A 477 -10.65 -2.50 -29.02
CA GLU A 477 -10.64 -2.18 -30.45
C GLU A 477 -10.30 -0.72 -30.76
N THR A 478 -10.74 0.23 -29.93
CA THR A 478 -10.65 1.68 -30.21
C THR A 478 -9.23 2.13 -30.59
N TYR A 479 -8.19 1.70 -29.89
CA TYR A 479 -6.81 2.10 -30.17
C TYR A 479 -5.91 0.95 -30.64
N ARG A 480 -6.50 -0.14 -31.17
CA ARG A 480 -5.74 -1.29 -31.68
C ARG A 480 -4.74 -0.88 -32.77
N VAL A 481 -5.16 -0.02 -33.68
CA VAL A 481 -4.31 0.48 -34.78
C VAL A 481 -3.06 1.18 -34.24
N LEU A 482 -3.16 1.96 -33.13
CA LEU A 482 -2.00 2.59 -32.52
C LEU A 482 -1.02 1.55 -31.95
N ARG A 483 -1.56 0.54 -31.24
CA ARG A 483 -0.74 -0.53 -30.67
C ARG A 483 0.04 -1.32 -31.72
N GLU A 484 -0.60 -1.60 -32.85
CA GLU A 484 -0.07 -2.48 -33.88
C GLU A 484 0.83 -1.74 -34.90
N THR A 485 0.50 -0.48 -35.21
CA THR A 485 1.09 0.21 -36.37
C THR A 485 2.05 1.32 -36.02
N TYR A 486 1.94 1.91 -34.81
CA TYR A 486 2.71 3.09 -34.42
C TYR A 486 3.55 2.84 -33.18
N ASP A 487 4.64 3.57 -33.02
CA ASP A 487 5.38 3.71 -31.76
C ASP A 487 5.11 5.09 -31.17
N PRO A 488 5.00 5.23 -29.83
CA PRO A 488 4.83 6.54 -29.22
C PRO A 488 6.09 7.39 -29.46
N VAL A 489 5.90 8.65 -29.85
CA VAL A 489 6.97 9.60 -30.12
C VAL A 489 7.36 10.39 -28.87
N ASP A 490 6.44 10.51 -27.91
CA ASP A 490 6.65 11.18 -26.61
C ASP A 490 5.66 10.66 -25.57
N ASN A 491 5.75 11.17 -24.34
CA ASN A 491 4.82 10.85 -23.27
C ASN A 491 4.70 12.00 -22.24
N VAL A 492 3.58 12.04 -21.53
CA VAL A 492 3.37 12.94 -20.39
C VAL A 492 3.13 12.07 -19.14
N GLY A 493 4.05 12.14 -18.17
CA GLY A 493 3.97 11.38 -16.91
C GLY A 493 3.97 9.86 -17.10
N TYR A 494 4.45 9.38 -18.25
CA TYR A 494 4.53 7.98 -18.68
C TYR A 494 3.18 7.27 -18.83
N ASN A 495 2.08 7.81 -18.33
CA ASN A 495 0.73 7.26 -18.45
C ASN A 495 -0.08 7.84 -19.62
N TRP A 496 0.39 8.93 -20.24
CA TRP A 496 -0.14 9.46 -21.48
C TRP A 496 0.89 9.31 -22.58
N LEU A 497 0.55 8.58 -23.64
CA LEU A 497 1.42 8.27 -24.75
C LEU A 497 1.04 9.13 -25.96
N ILE A 498 2.03 9.75 -26.58
CA ILE A 498 1.84 10.66 -27.71
C ILE A 498 2.26 9.94 -29.00
N TYR A 499 1.38 9.92 -29.97
CA TYR A 499 1.59 9.30 -31.27
C TYR A 499 1.57 10.35 -32.39
N ASP A 500 2.48 10.21 -33.35
CA ASP A 500 2.47 10.94 -34.59
C ASP A 500 1.92 10.04 -35.70
N LEU A 501 0.72 10.34 -36.18
CA LEU A 501 0.02 9.51 -37.17
C LEU A 501 0.64 9.62 -38.58
N ALA A 502 1.55 10.57 -38.81
CA ALA A 502 2.36 10.63 -40.02
C ALA A 502 3.53 9.61 -40.01
N ARG A 503 3.91 9.05 -38.83
CA ARG A 503 5.09 8.20 -38.65
C ARG A 503 4.72 6.78 -38.24
N LYS A 504 4.52 5.89 -39.22
CA LYS A 504 4.31 4.46 -38.94
C LYS A 504 5.58 3.78 -38.44
N ARG A 505 5.41 2.70 -37.66
CA ARG A 505 6.50 1.85 -37.17
C ARG A 505 7.38 1.37 -38.32
N GLY A 506 8.68 1.55 -38.21
CA GLY A 506 9.66 1.13 -39.23
C GLY A 506 9.90 2.11 -40.38
N SER A 507 9.19 3.25 -40.49
CA SER A 507 9.44 4.26 -41.50
C SER A 507 10.78 5.01 -41.30
N ALA A 508 11.33 5.06 -40.09
CA ALA A 508 12.57 5.72 -39.74
C ALA A 508 13.85 4.93 -40.13
N ARG A 509 13.76 3.70 -40.64
CA ARG A 509 14.91 2.88 -41.09
C ARG A 509 15.25 3.03 -42.59
N ARG A 510 14.56 3.93 -43.33
CA ARG A 510 14.73 4.13 -44.76
C ARG A 510 15.18 5.55 -45.14
N GLN A 511 15.77 6.30 -44.23
CA GLN A 511 16.44 7.58 -44.55
C GLN A 511 17.87 7.57 -44.12
#